data_9e9f86a2e9f5af45d6271ff4390abd34
#
_entry.id   9e9f86a2e9f5af45d6271ff4390abd34
#
_cell.length_a   1.000
_cell.length_b   1.000
_cell.length_c   1.000
_cell.angle_alpha   90.00
_cell.angle_beta   90.00
_cell.angle_gamma   90.00
#
_symmetry.space_group_name_H-M   'P 1'
#
loop_
_entity.id
_entity.type
_entity.pdbx_description
1 polymer ?
#
loop_
_entity_poly.entity_id
_entity_poly.type
_entity_poly.pdbx_seq_one_letter_code
_entity_poly.pdbx_strand_id
1 'polypeptide(L)'
;MTYVGSRTAFDACLSRTGLQGANFLIAGEVLSAGEQLDAPTQAFSALVRGDGNFVVYRNSDWSPMWSSRTEGHPEASVLVQQDGDVVICAADGEHLWRSATGGNPGAFIQLHDDGRLVVYDFYRDPLWSSDGMI
;
A
#
# COMPACT_ATOMS: atom_id res chain seq x y z
N MET A 1 16.96 8.36 -9.59
CA MET A 1 16.65 8.56 -9.35
C MET A 1 16.24 8.77 -9.53
N THR A 2 16.09 8.71 -9.52
CA THR A 2 15.63 9.00 -9.40
C THR A 2 14.97 9.39 -9.20
N TYR A 3 14.89 9.53 -8.89
CA TYR A 3 14.15 9.99 -8.48
C TYR A 3 14.13 10.82 -8.34
N VAL A 4 14.14 11.09 -8.35
CA VAL A 4 14.09 11.89 -8.11
C VAL A 4 13.89 12.68 -7.69
N GLY A 5 14.05 12.76 -7.37
CA GLY A 5 14.02 13.51 -6.51
C GLY A 5 13.35 14.52 -6.65
N SER A 6 13.03 14.76 -7.29
CA SER A 6 12.53 15.82 -7.51
C SER A 6 11.34 16.12 -6.91
N ARG A 7 10.77 15.37 -6.43
CA ARG A 7 9.66 15.70 -5.92
C ARG A 7 9.94 16.26 -4.72
N THR A 8 9.58 16.66 -4.02
CA THR A 8 9.90 17.44 -3.11
C THR A 8 9.19 17.13 -1.96
N ALA A 9 8.71 17.98 -1.38
CA ALA A 9 8.14 17.76 -0.21
C ALA A 9 7.09 16.88 -0.34
N PHE A 10 6.55 17.13 -1.34
CA PHE A 10 5.62 16.31 -1.57
C PHE A 10 6.37 15.26 -2.10
N ASP A 11 7.54 15.42 -2.25
CA ASP A 11 8.32 14.39 -2.57
C ASP A 11 8.31 13.48 -1.45
N ALA A 12 7.80 13.87 -0.44
CA ALA A 12 7.51 12.98 0.60
C ALA A 12 6.75 11.87 0.04
N CYS A 13 6.19 12.08 -1.06
CA CYS A 13 5.50 11.05 -1.70
C CYS A 13 6.40 10.24 -2.56
N LEU A 14 7.68 10.54 -2.58
CA LEU A 14 8.50 9.75 -3.36
C LEU A 14 8.87 8.56 -2.64
N SER A 15 8.53 7.45 -3.11
CA SER A 15 8.97 6.22 -2.50
C SER A 15 10.34 5.85 -3.01
N ARG A 16 10.94 4.83 -2.52
CA ARG A 16 12.22 4.36 -3.02
C ARG A 16 12.08 3.91 -4.46
N THR A 17 13.13 4.15 -5.20
CA THR A 17 13.18 3.72 -6.58
C THR A 17 13.16 2.21 -6.63
N GLY A 18 12.48 1.67 -7.60
CA GLY A 18 12.54 0.23 -7.77
C GLY A 18 11.58 -0.55 -6.89
N LEU A 19 10.47 0.05 -6.48
CA LEU A 19 9.47 -0.70 -5.74
C LEU A 19 8.87 -1.81 -6.55
N GLN A 20 8.98 -1.75 -7.86
CA GLN A 20 8.39 -2.79 -8.69
C GLN A 20 8.93 -4.14 -8.28
N GLY A 21 8.05 -5.10 -8.05
CA GLY A 21 8.42 -6.42 -7.60
C GLY A 21 8.55 -6.54 -6.10
N ALA A 22 8.47 -5.45 -5.36
CA ALA A 22 8.51 -5.52 -3.91
C ALA A 22 7.19 -6.02 -3.37
N ASN A 23 7.23 -6.70 -2.22
CA ASN A 23 6.00 -7.17 -1.58
C ASN A 23 5.65 -6.37 -0.33
N PHE A 24 6.33 -5.26 -0.06
CA PHE A 24 6.07 -4.48 1.14
C PHE A 24 6.38 -3.01 0.94
N LEU A 25 5.78 -2.18 1.80
CA LEU A 25 6.08 -0.75 1.92
C LEU A 25 6.44 -0.45 3.37
N ILE A 26 7.47 0.35 3.58
CA ILE A 26 7.87 0.79 4.92
C ILE A 26 7.47 2.25 5.12
N ALA A 27 7.65 2.73 6.35
CA ALA A 27 7.27 4.09 6.72
C ALA A 27 7.87 5.11 5.76
N GLY A 28 7.03 6.01 5.29
CA GLY A 28 7.41 7.06 4.36
C GLY A 28 7.31 6.67 2.89
N GLU A 29 7.08 5.40 2.58
CA GLU A 29 6.97 4.98 1.20
C GLU A 29 5.53 5.11 0.69
N VAL A 30 5.40 5.33 -0.61
CA VAL A 30 4.12 5.56 -1.26
C VAL A 30 3.98 4.65 -2.45
N LEU A 31 2.78 4.10 -2.62
CA LEU A 31 2.42 3.35 -3.81
C LEU A 31 1.40 4.21 -4.57
N SER A 32 1.75 4.65 -5.75
CA SER A 32 0.94 5.58 -6.54
C SER A 32 0.05 4.85 -7.52
N ALA A 33 -0.89 5.56 -8.11
CA ALA A 33 -1.80 4.98 -9.10
C ALA A 33 -1.00 4.27 -10.20
N GLY A 34 -1.39 3.06 -10.51
CA GLY A 34 -0.71 2.23 -11.51
C GLY A 34 0.43 1.40 -10.96
N GLU A 35 0.83 1.61 -9.72
CA GLU A 35 1.90 0.84 -9.10
C GLU A 35 1.32 -0.30 -8.28
N GLN A 36 2.11 -1.32 -8.04
CA GLN A 36 1.63 -2.50 -7.32
C GLN A 36 2.73 -3.14 -6.49
N LEU A 37 2.29 -3.85 -5.46
CA LEU A 37 3.13 -4.80 -4.75
C LEU A 37 2.87 -6.18 -5.35
N ASP A 38 3.91 -7.02 -5.37
CA ASP A 38 3.76 -8.40 -5.84
C ASP A 38 4.18 -9.34 -4.73
N ALA A 39 3.38 -10.36 -4.49
CA ALA A 39 3.76 -11.41 -3.55
C ALA A 39 5.04 -12.09 -4.04
N PRO A 40 5.83 -12.69 -3.16
CA PRO A 40 7.13 -13.27 -3.57
C PRO A 40 7.03 -14.30 -4.69
N THR A 41 5.98 -15.12 -4.72
CA THR A 41 5.80 -16.10 -5.79
C THR A 41 5.06 -15.51 -6.98
N GLN A 42 4.62 -14.25 -6.88
CA GLN A 42 3.85 -13.57 -7.90
C GLN A 42 2.46 -14.16 -8.13
N ALA A 43 1.96 -14.91 -7.17
CA ALA A 43 0.61 -15.44 -7.25
C ALA A 43 -0.46 -14.38 -6.98
N PHE A 44 -0.10 -13.30 -6.30
CA PHE A 44 -1.00 -12.21 -5.94
C PHE A 44 -0.32 -10.87 -6.16
N SER A 45 -1.11 -9.85 -6.46
CA SER A 45 -0.60 -8.48 -6.59
C SER A 45 -1.57 -7.52 -5.91
N ALA A 46 -1.05 -6.47 -5.29
CA ALA A 46 -1.86 -5.42 -4.70
C ALA A 46 -1.63 -4.16 -5.52
N LEU A 47 -2.64 -3.75 -6.27
CA LEU A 47 -2.54 -2.69 -7.27
C LEU A 47 -3.35 -1.48 -6.86
N VAL A 48 -2.76 -0.29 -6.97
CA VAL A 48 -3.50 0.96 -6.88
C VAL A 48 -4.02 1.25 -8.29
N ARG A 49 -5.31 1.10 -8.48
CA ARG A 49 -5.91 1.27 -9.80
C ARG A 49 -6.00 2.75 -10.16
N GLY A 50 -6.11 3.02 -11.44
CA GLY A 50 -6.26 4.40 -11.92
C GLY A 50 -7.52 5.08 -11.40
N ASP A 51 -8.53 4.32 -10.97
CA ASP A 51 -9.75 4.88 -10.40
C ASP A 51 -9.64 5.14 -8.89
N GLY A 52 -8.48 4.84 -8.29
CA GLY A 52 -8.24 5.10 -6.87
C GLY A 52 -8.49 3.91 -5.97
N ASN A 53 -8.97 2.81 -6.50
CA ASN A 53 -9.21 1.63 -5.66
C ASN A 53 -7.92 0.85 -5.46
N PHE A 54 -7.66 0.41 -4.23
CA PHE A 54 -6.50 -0.43 -3.92
C PHE A 54 -7.01 -1.85 -3.78
N VAL A 55 -6.55 -2.74 -4.65
CA VAL A 55 -7.15 -4.07 -4.78
C VAL A 55 -6.08 -5.14 -4.77
N VAL A 56 -6.31 -6.21 -4.01
CA VAL A 56 -5.47 -7.39 -4.07
C VAL A 56 -6.12 -8.36 -5.05
N TYR A 57 -5.36 -8.76 -6.06
CA TYR A 57 -5.83 -9.70 -7.10
C TYR A 57 -5.08 -11.01 -7.00
N ARG A 58 -5.78 -12.10 -7.31
CA ARG A 58 -5.13 -13.37 -7.59
C ARG A 58 -4.74 -13.38 -9.06
N ASN A 59 -3.47 -13.54 -9.34
CA ASN A 59 -2.96 -13.32 -10.69
C ASN A 59 -3.36 -14.40 -11.69
N SER A 60 -3.71 -15.59 -11.22
CA SER A 60 -4.07 -16.66 -12.14
C SER A 60 -5.34 -16.35 -12.93
N ASP A 61 -6.27 -15.60 -12.35
CA ASP A 61 -7.55 -15.31 -13.01
C ASP A 61 -8.02 -13.89 -12.77
N TRP A 62 -7.19 -13.04 -12.16
CA TRP A 62 -7.51 -11.64 -11.83
C TRP A 62 -8.74 -11.50 -10.93
N SER A 63 -8.99 -12.50 -10.08
CA SER A 63 -10.05 -12.40 -9.10
C SER A 63 -9.65 -11.41 -8.01
N PRO A 64 -10.52 -10.45 -7.69
CA PRO A 64 -10.22 -9.54 -6.57
C PRO A 64 -10.44 -10.29 -5.26
N MET A 65 -9.43 -10.23 -4.39
CA MET A 65 -9.48 -10.89 -3.10
C MET A 65 -9.85 -9.92 -1.99
N TRP A 66 -9.53 -8.66 -2.16
CA TRP A 66 -9.82 -7.59 -1.21
C TRP A 66 -9.74 -6.26 -1.93
N SER A 67 -10.49 -5.29 -1.45
CA SER A 67 -10.49 -3.96 -2.04
C SER A 67 -10.73 -2.94 -0.94
N SER A 68 -10.08 -1.79 -1.04
CA SER A 68 -10.28 -0.69 -0.11
C SER A 68 -11.59 0.06 -0.37
N ARG A 69 -12.20 -0.17 -1.53
CA ARG A 69 -13.43 0.49 -1.94
C ARG A 69 -13.27 2.00 -2.01
N THR A 70 -12.17 2.43 -2.58
CA THR A 70 -11.87 3.86 -2.73
C THR A 70 -11.93 4.29 -4.19
N GLU A 71 -12.67 3.58 -5.02
CA GLU A 71 -12.86 3.96 -6.42
C GLU A 71 -13.56 5.32 -6.52
N GLY A 72 -13.40 5.96 -7.64
CA GLY A 72 -13.94 7.31 -7.84
C GLY A 72 -12.97 8.41 -7.44
N HIS A 73 -11.72 8.06 -7.14
CA HIS A 73 -10.71 9.02 -6.71
C HIS A 73 -9.44 8.82 -7.54
N PRO A 74 -9.43 9.28 -8.80
CA PRO A 74 -8.25 9.13 -9.64
C PRO A 74 -7.03 9.78 -8.98
N GLU A 75 -5.87 9.21 -9.20
CA GLU A 75 -4.61 9.68 -8.63
C GLU A 75 -4.50 9.46 -7.11
N ALA A 76 -5.31 8.59 -6.56
CA ALA A 76 -5.12 8.22 -5.15
C ALA A 76 -3.82 7.44 -4.97
N SER A 77 -3.29 7.44 -3.77
CA SER A 77 -2.05 6.72 -3.44
C SER A 77 -2.14 6.12 -2.04
N VAL A 78 -1.36 5.08 -1.82
CA VAL A 78 -1.25 4.41 -0.53
C VAL A 78 0.04 4.89 0.12
N LEU A 79 -0.04 5.33 1.36
CA LEU A 79 1.10 5.86 2.11
C LEU A 79 1.21 5.15 3.45
N VAL A 80 2.41 4.74 3.82
CA VAL A 80 2.69 4.26 5.16
C VAL A 80 3.23 5.45 5.94
N GLN A 81 2.46 5.91 6.93
CA GLN A 81 2.84 7.09 7.71
C GLN A 81 3.90 6.74 8.74
N GLN A 82 4.62 7.76 9.20
CA GLN A 82 5.64 7.56 10.21
C GLN A 82 5.05 7.08 11.54
N ASP A 83 3.79 7.40 11.81
CA ASP A 83 3.14 6.96 13.03
C ASP A 83 2.62 5.53 12.95
N GLY A 84 2.79 4.87 11.81
CA GLY A 84 2.37 3.49 11.65
C GLY A 84 1.00 3.28 11.00
N ASP A 85 0.27 4.36 10.71
CA ASP A 85 -1.01 4.20 10.04
C ASP A 85 -0.78 4.07 8.54
N VAL A 86 -1.50 3.16 7.89
CA VAL A 86 -1.46 3.05 6.43
C VAL A 86 -2.73 3.72 5.92
N VAL A 87 -2.55 4.72 5.06
CA VAL A 87 -3.68 5.52 4.59
C VAL A 87 -3.73 5.52 3.06
N ILE A 88 -4.93 5.68 2.53
CA ILE A 88 -5.10 5.93 1.10
C ILE A 88 -5.59 7.35 0.99
N CYS A 89 -4.85 8.16 0.22
CA CYS A 89 -5.11 9.57 0.09
C CYS A 89 -5.58 9.88 -1.31
N ALA A 90 -6.59 10.74 -1.43
CA ALA A 90 -6.99 11.29 -2.70
C ALA A 90 -5.94 12.28 -3.18
N ALA A 91 -6.03 12.70 -4.43
CA ALA A 91 -5.08 13.65 -5.02
C ALA A 91 -5.00 14.95 -4.23
N ASP A 92 -6.07 15.36 -3.58
CA ASP A 92 -6.09 16.59 -2.79
C ASP A 92 -5.66 16.37 -1.34
N GLY A 93 -5.23 15.14 -0.99
CA GLY A 93 -4.75 14.85 0.35
C GLY A 93 -5.82 14.32 1.30
N GLU A 94 -7.07 14.24 0.86
CA GLU A 94 -8.13 13.69 1.71
C GLU A 94 -7.86 12.23 1.99
N HIS A 95 -8.00 11.80 3.26
CA HIS A 95 -7.84 10.39 3.60
C HIS A 95 -9.13 9.64 3.26
N LEU A 96 -9.02 8.66 2.39
CA LEU A 96 -10.15 7.88 1.90
C LEU A 96 -10.33 6.59 2.70
N TRP A 97 -9.24 6.07 3.21
CA TRP A 97 -9.23 4.81 3.95
C TRP A 97 -7.99 4.80 4.84
N ARG A 98 -8.06 4.09 5.94
CA ARG A 98 -6.91 3.93 6.81
C ARG A 98 -7.00 2.60 7.52
N SER A 99 -5.85 2.02 7.84
CA SER A 99 -5.80 0.77 8.57
C SER A 99 -6.05 0.94 10.05
N ALA A 100 -6.03 2.18 10.54
CA ALA A 100 -6.20 2.51 11.97
C ALA A 100 -5.13 1.85 12.83
N THR A 101 -3.89 1.87 12.32
CA THR A 101 -2.76 1.29 13.04
C THR A 101 -1.78 2.36 13.52
N GLY A 102 -2.23 3.60 13.64
CA GLY A 102 -1.41 4.68 14.19
C GLY A 102 -1.02 4.40 15.62
N GLY A 103 0.05 5.03 16.07
CA GLY A 103 0.62 4.73 17.38
C GLY A 103 1.63 3.60 17.36
N ASN A 104 1.98 3.13 16.17
CA ASN A 104 2.94 2.04 15.98
C ASN A 104 4.05 2.49 15.03
N PRO A 105 4.92 3.40 15.46
CA PRO A 105 5.97 3.91 14.57
C PRO A 105 6.84 2.75 14.08
N GLY A 106 7.17 2.76 12.81
CA GLY A 106 7.94 1.68 12.20
C GLY A 106 7.08 0.57 11.62
N ALA A 107 5.75 0.71 11.68
CA ALA A 107 4.88 -0.27 11.05
C ALA A 107 5.07 -0.32 9.55
N PHE A 108 4.75 -1.45 8.94
CA PHE A 108 4.88 -1.64 7.50
C PHE A 108 3.76 -2.54 7.00
N ILE A 109 3.50 -2.49 5.69
CA ILE A 109 2.47 -3.32 5.09
C ILE A 109 3.12 -4.31 4.13
N GLN A 110 2.64 -5.54 4.12
CA GLN A 110 3.25 -6.62 3.35
C GLN A 110 2.20 -7.49 2.69
N LEU A 111 2.45 -7.86 1.43
CA LEU A 111 1.59 -8.80 0.70
C LEU A 111 2.24 -10.18 0.74
N HIS A 112 1.48 -11.18 1.14
CA HIS A 112 1.97 -12.54 1.31
C HIS A 112 1.53 -13.46 0.17
N ASP A 113 2.18 -14.63 0.08
CA ASP A 113 1.91 -15.61 -0.97
C ASP A 113 0.54 -16.25 -0.86
N ASP A 114 -0.15 -16.09 0.26
CA ASP A 114 -1.52 -16.58 0.40
C ASP A 114 -2.56 -15.50 0.05
N GLY A 115 -2.12 -14.34 -0.43
CA GLY A 115 -3.01 -13.25 -0.83
C GLY A 115 -3.38 -12.30 0.28
N ARG A 116 -2.91 -12.50 1.51
CA ARG A 116 -3.21 -11.60 2.60
C ARG A 116 -2.33 -10.36 2.53
N LEU A 117 -2.94 -9.22 2.74
CA LEU A 117 -2.24 -7.95 2.90
C LEU A 117 -2.29 -7.64 4.39
N VAL A 118 -1.15 -7.49 5.02
CA VAL A 118 -1.05 -7.38 6.48
C VAL A 118 -0.22 -6.18 6.87
N VAL A 119 -0.68 -5.43 7.87
CA VAL A 119 0.11 -4.37 8.49
C VAL A 119 0.69 -4.94 9.78
N TYR A 120 2.01 -4.83 9.91
CA TYR A 120 2.75 -5.31 11.07
C TYR A 120 3.35 -4.13 11.81
N ASP A 121 3.53 -4.25 13.12
CA ASP A 121 4.31 -3.26 13.84
C ASP A 121 5.80 -3.52 13.60
N PHE A 122 6.65 -2.70 14.19
CA PHE A 122 8.09 -2.79 14.02
C PHE A 122 8.63 -4.17 14.41
N TYR A 123 7.97 -4.86 15.33
CA TYR A 123 8.40 -6.17 15.83
C TYR A 123 7.72 -7.32 15.09
N ARG A 124 7.03 -7.05 14.00
CA ARG A 124 6.31 -8.02 13.16
C ARG A 124 5.09 -8.63 13.84
N ASP A 125 4.51 -7.94 14.80
CA ASP A 125 3.21 -8.34 15.31
C ASP A 125 2.13 -7.79 14.38
N PRO A 126 1.18 -8.62 13.94
CA PRO A 126 0.17 -8.15 12.99
C PRO A 126 -0.82 -7.20 13.67
N LEU A 127 -1.10 -6.09 13.01
CA LEU A 127 -2.00 -5.07 13.51
C LEU A 127 -3.29 -5.02 12.70
N TRP A 128 -3.24 -5.39 11.45
CA TRP A 128 -4.38 -5.38 10.55
C TRP A 128 -4.14 -6.39 9.42
N SER A 129 -5.20 -6.99 8.93
CA SER A 129 -5.10 -7.92 7.81
C SER A 129 -6.32 -7.81 6.93
N SER A 130 -6.12 -7.97 5.62
CA SER A 130 -7.20 -7.87 4.65
C SER A 130 -8.23 -9.00 4.81
N ASP A 131 -7.88 -10.09 5.47
CA ASP A 131 -8.83 -11.19 5.70
C ASP A 131 -9.53 -11.08 7.06
N GLY A 132 -9.23 -10.04 7.82
CA GLY A 132 -9.88 -9.85 9.13
C GLY A 132 -9.45 -10.80 10.21
N MET A 133 -8.39 -11.54 10.02
CA MET A 133 -7.98 -12.60 10.96
C MET A 133 -6.89 -12.14 11.92
N ILE A 134 -7.03 -10.96 12.47
CA ILE A 134 -6.05 -10.42 13.44
C ILE A 134 -6.58 -10.49 14.84
#